data_2e44cec3d5c4d24e3c5759ff90279ff9
#
_entry.id   2e44cec3d5c4d24e3c5759ff90279ff9
#
_cell.length_a   1.000
_cell.length_b   1.000
_cell.length_c   1.000
_cell.angle_alpha   90.00
_cell.angle_beta   90.00
_cell.angle_gamma   90.00
#
_symmetry.space_group_name_H-M   'P 1'
#
loop_
_entity.id
_entity.type
_entity.pdbx_description
1 polymer ?
#
loop_
_entity_poly.entity_id
_entity_poly.type
_entity_poly.pdbx_seq_one_letter_code
_entity_poly.pdbx_strand_id
1 'polypeptide(L)'
;NDANCFALSEAFDGAGSNDDVVFGVILGTGVGGGLVINKKLISGYNNITGEWGHNQMPQGSNDKWQRHNCYCGKKGCIETYLSGPGFSKHFFDQYKVMLEAEEIQRNANNGDEKSLEFIFQYLDYLARGLSQVINIVDPGVIVLGGGVSNMKQIYEHINSKLKKYVFSDTVNTRVLKNKFGDSSGVRGAANLGR
;
A
#
# COMPACT_ATOMS: atom_id res chain seq x y z
N ASN A 1 -4.85 -7.38 14.46
CA ASN A 1 -5.67 -7.05 13.31
C ASN A 1 -5.20 -7.86 12.08
N ASP A 2 -5.95 -7.84 10.99
CA ASP A 2 -5.68 -8.59 9.76
C ASP A 2 -4.36 -8.18 9.07
N ALA A 3 -4.03 -6.90 9.07
CA ALA A 3 -2.78 -6.41 8.50
C ALA A 3 -1.55 -6.89 9.27
N ASN A 4 -1.64 -7.00 10.59
CA ASN A 4 -0.58 -7.57 11.41
C ASN A 4 -0.38 -9.07 11.12
N CYS A 5 -1.47 -9.82 10.99
CA CYS A 5 -1.42 -11.23 10.61
C CYS A 5 -0.83 -11.40 9.19
N PHE A 6 -1.25 -10.55 8.26
CA PHE A 6 -0.69 -10.51 6.91
C PHE A 6 0.84 -10.29 6.94
N ALA A 7 1.29 -9.23 7.60
CA ALA A 7 2.72 -8.90 7.70
C ALA A 7 3.53 -10.03 8.31
N LEU A 8 3.00 -10.65 9.38
CA LEU A 8 3.66 -11.76 10.05
C LEU A 8 3.79 -12.99 9.13
N SER A 9 2.73 -13.36 8.40
CA SER A 9 2.76 -14.45 7.43
C SER A 9 3.81 -14.20 6.35
N GLU A 10 3.79 -13.02 5.75
CA GLU A 10 4.73 -12.69 4.66
C GLU A 10 6.19 -12.58 5.16
N ALA A 11 6.41 -12.20 6.41
CA ALA A 11 7.73 -12.20 7.01
C ALA A 11 8.22 -13.61 7.36
N PHE A 12 7.37 -14.56 7.74
CA PHE A 12 7.79 -15.90 8.14
C PHE A 12 8.20 -16.77 6.97
N ASP A 13 7.29 -17.00 6.02
CA ASP A 13 7.49 -17.93 4.89
C ASP A 13 6.99 -17.36 3.54
N GLY A 14 6.62 -16.08 3.53
CA GLY A 14 6.13 -15.35 2.36
C GLY A 14 7.23 -14.60 1.60
N ALA A 15 6.84 -13.51 0.94
CA ALA A 15 7.70 -12.71 0.08
C ALA A 15 8.81 -11.97 0.85
N GLY A 16 8.61 -11.70 2.15
CA GLY A 16 9.58 -11.05 3.04
C GLY A 16 10.39 -12.01 3.89
N SER A 17 10.40 -13.32 3.61
CA SER A 17 10.98 -14.32 4.50
C SER A 17 12.50 -14.23 4.68
N ASN A 18 13.21 -13.54 3.79
CA ASN A 18 14.67 -13.36 3.83
C ASN A 18 15.09 -12.00 4.41
N ASP A 19 14.14 -11.20 4.90
CA ASP A 19 14.42 -9.85 5.40
C ASP A 19 14.20 -9.76 6.91
N ASP A 20 15.07 -8.98 7.56
CA ASP A 20 14.97 -8.71 8.99
C ASP A 20 13.89 -7.70 9.32
N VAL A 21 13.66 -6.70 8.43
CA VAL A 21 12.63 -5.66 8.59
C VAL A 21 11.66 -5.74 7.42
N VAL A 22 10.44 -6.16 7.72
CA VAL A 22 9.33 -6.35 6.76
C VAL A 22 8.18 -5.43 7.11
N PHE A 23 7.72 -4.64 6.15
CA PHE A 23 6.48 -3.89 6.28
C PHE A 23 5.41 -4.48 5.36
N GLY A 24 4.41 -5.13 5.96
CA GLY A 24 3.27 -5.66 5.23
C GLY A 24 2.22 -4.57 5.02
N VAL A 25 1.66 -4.48 3.82
CA VAL A 25 0.64 -3.48 3.45
C VAL A 25 -0.55 -4.18 2.81
N ILE A 26 -1.75 -3.88 3.28
CA ILE A 26 -3.01 -4.30 2.63
C ILE A 26 -3.62 -3.08 1.95
N LEU A 27 -3.86 -3.20 0.63
CA LEU A 27 -4.57 -2.24 -0.22
C LEU A 27 -5.89 -2.89 -0.67
N GLY A 28 -6.89 -2.82 0.19
CA GLY A 28 -8.22 -3.43 0.01
C GLY A 28 -9.35 -2.40 0.13
N THR A 29 -10.41 -2.75 0.85
CA THR A 29 -11.50 -1.81 1.22
C THR A 29 -10.97 -0.66 2.07
N GLY A 30 -9.95 -0.93 2.90
CA GLY A 30 -9.15 0.07 3.62
C GLY A 30 -7.67 -0.03 3.27
N VAL A 31 -6.85 0.72 4.01
CA VAL A 31 -5.38 0.66 3.93
C VAL A 31 -4.83 0.37 5.32
N GLY A 32 -4.32 -0.85 5.50
CA GLY A 32 -3.66 -1.28 6.72
C GLY A 32 -2.18 -1.56 6.52
N GLY A 33 -1.46 -1.70 7.63
CA GLY A 33 -0.08 -2.14 7.62
C GLY A 33 0.31 -2.89 8.89
N GLY A 34 1.41 -3.61 8.82
CA GLY A 34 2.03 -4.28 9.95
C GLY A 34 3.55 -4.28 9.82
N LEU A 35 4.23 -4.10 10.94
CA LEU A 35 5.68 -4.07 11.01
C LEU A 35 6.19 -5.34 11.70
N VAL A 36 7.10 -6.04 11.02
CA VAL A 36 7.78 -7.22 11.57
C VAL A 36 9.29 -6.99 11.53
N ILE A 37 9.95 -7.16 12.67
CA ILE A 37 11.40 -7.04 12.81
C ILE A 37 11.93 -8.33 13.41
N ASN A 38 12.92 -8.95 12.76
CA ASN A 38 13.51 -10.23 13.18
C ASN A 38 12.44 -11.29 13.48
N LYS A 39 11.45 -11.42 12.58
CA LYS A 39 10.31 -12.34 12.68
C LYS A 39 9.35 -12.05 13.85
N LYS A 40 9.50 -10.92 14.54
CA LYS A 40 8.61 -10.50 15.62
C LYS A 40 7.74 -9.36 15.19
N LEU A 41 6.43 -9.51 15.41
CA LEU A 41 5.46 -8.45 15.17
C LEU A 41 5.69 -7.29 16.15
N ILE A 42 5.75 -6.09 15.65
CA ILE A 42 5.88 -4.87 16.45
C ILE A 42 4.48 -4.27 16.64
N SER A 43 3.95 -4.38 17.83
CA SER A 43 2.63 -3.80 18.16
C SER A 43 2.71 -2.33 18.56
N GLY A 44 3.87 -1.90 19.09
CA GLY A 44 4.07 -0.55 19.65
C GLY A 44 3.39 -0.38 21.01
N TYR A 45 3.65 0.74 21.65
CA TYR A 45 3.15 1.04 23.00
C TYR A 45 1.61 1.20 23.02
N ASN A 46 1.06 1.81 21.97
CA ASN A 46 -0.39 2.06 21.85
C ASN A 46 -1.11 1.00 20.99
N ASN A 47 -0.44 -0.08 20.60
CA ASN A 47 -0.96 -1.11 19.70
C ASN A 47 -1.46 -0.59 18.34
N ILE A 48 -0.86 0.48 17.81
CA ILE A 48 -1.22 1.12 16.55
C ILE A 48 -0.07 1.14 15.52
N THR A 49 0.97 0.33 15.72
CA THR A 49 2.05 0.22 14.74
C THR A 49 1.49 -0.30 13.43
N GLY A 50 1.75 0.43 12.36
CA GLY A 50 1.25 0.09 11.04
C GLY A 50 -0.06 0.79 10.62
N GLU A 51 -0.67 1.61 11.47
CA GLU A 51 -1.85 2.42 11.14
C GLU A 51 -1.52 3.63 10.21
N TRP A 52 -0.61 3.40 9.27
CA TRP A 52 -0.12 4.40 8.32
C TRP A 52 -1.19 4.94 7.38
N GLY A 53 -2.25 4.13 7.12
CA GLY A 53 -3.38 4.51 6.30
C GLY A 53 -4.12 5.77 6.81
N HIS A 54 -4.01 6.08 8.10
CA HIS A 54 -4.59 7.27 8.72
C HIS A 54 -3.61 8.45 8.87
N ASN A 55 -2.38 8.32 8.37
CA ASN A 55 -1.49 9.46 8.18
C ASN A 55 -2.01 10.35 7.03
N GLN A 56 -1.64 11.63 7.06
CA GLN A 56 -1.95 12.54 5.96
C GLN A 56 -1.16 12.15 4.71
N MET A 57 -1.83 12.09 3.55
CA MET A 57 -1.13 11.96 2.29
C MET A 57 -0.21 13.17 2.07
N PRO A 58 1.10 12.97 1.83
CA PRO A 58 2.00 14.07 1.50
C PRO A 58 1.52 14.81 0.25
N GLN A 59 1.39 16.13 0.35
CA GLN A 59 0.93 16.94 -0.76
C GLN A 59 2.07 17.30 -1.71
N GLY A 60 1.78 17.26 -3.00
CA GLY A 60 2.63 17.80 -4.05
C GLY A 60 2.03 19.11 -4.62
N SER A 61 2.87 19.95 -5.19
CA SER A 61 2.45 21.23 -5.79
C SER A 61 1.45 21.05 -6.96
N ASN A 62 1.42 19.88 -7.57
CA ASN A 62 0.60 19.58 -8.75
C ASN A 62 -0.40 18.46 -8.49
N ASP A 63 -0.92 18.35 -7.26
CA ASP A 63 -1.88 17.31 -6.92
C ASP A 63 -3.19 17.51 -7.68
N LYS A 64 -3.57 16.47 -8.44
CA LYS A 64 -4.83 16.44 -9.20
C LYS A 64 -5.99 15.92 -8.36
N TRP A 65 -5.72 15.11 -7.34
CA TRP A 65 -6.74 14.43 -6.55
C TRP A 65 -7.16 15.26 -5.34
N GLN A 66 -8.47 15.29 -5.11
CA GLN A 66 -9.05 16.04 -3.99
C GLN A 66 -8.82 15.31 -2.66
N ARG A 67 -8.77 16.09 -1.58
CA ARG A 67 -8.74 15.52 -0.22
C ARG A 67 -10.14 15.14 0.22
N HIS A 68 -10.41 13.85 0.35
CA HIS A 68 -11.67 13.33 0.86
C HIS A 68 -11.68 13.18 2.38
N ASN A 69 -12.89 13.19 2.96
CA ASN A 69 -13.09 12.88 4.37
C ASN A 69 -12.81 11.39 4.60
N CYS A 70 -12.09 11.10 5.68
CA CYS A 70 -11.86 9.74 6.18
C CYS A 70 -12.81 9.44 7.32
N TYR A 71 -13.21 8.18 7.49
CA TYR A 71 -14.08 7.76 8.60
C TYR A 71 -13.45 8.02 9.98
N CYS A 72 -12.12 8.15 10.07
CA CYS A 72 -11.42 8.50 11.31
C CYS A 72 -11.63 9.96 11.75
N GLY A 73 -12.45 10.74 11.03
CA GLY A 73 -12.74 12.15 11.29
C GLY A 73 -11.74 13.13 10.66
N LYS A 74 -10.63 12.67 10.09
CA LYS A 74 -9.64 13.51 9.40
C LYS A 74 -9.99 13.63 7.91
N LYS A 75 -9.27 14.49 7.20
CA LYS A 75 -9.40 14.68 5.75
C LYS A 75 -8.07 14.46 5.06
N GLY A 76 -8.07 13.68 3.96
CA GLY A 76 -6.87 13.43 3.17
C GLY A 76 -5.92 12.39 3.78
N CYS A 77 -6.45 11.42 4.51
CA CYS A 77 -5.68 10.26 4.96
C CYS A 77 -5.22 9.42 3.75
N ILE A 78 -4.08 8.75 3.87
CA ILE A 78 -3.53 7.84 2.84
C ILE A 78 -4.59 6.84 2.35
N GLU A 79 -5.41 6.31 3.25
CA GLU A 79 -6.50 5.40 2.91
C GLU A 79 -7.49 5.97 1.90
N THR A 80 -7.81 7.26 1.99
CA THR A 80 -8.75 7.91 1.06
C THR A 80 -8.21 8.03 -0.37
N TYR A 81 -6.93 7.74 -0.58
CA TYR A 81 -6.26 7.71 -1.88
C TYR A 81 -5.97 6.28 -2.34
N LEU A 82 -5.50 5.43 -1.44
CA LEU A 82 -4.88 4.16 -1.81
C LEU A 82 -5.79 2.94 -1.65
N SER A 83 -6.92 3.04 -0.94
CA SER A 83 -7.90 1.95 -0.88
C SER A 83 -8.66 1.79 -2.20
N GLY A 84 -9.28 0.61 -2.42
CA GLY A 84 -10.14 0.37 -3.57
C GLY A 84 -11.25 1.42 -3.73
N PRO A 85 -12.07 1.68 -2.67
CA PRO A 85 -13.07 2.75 -2.71
C PRO A 85 -12.48 4.15 -2.96
N GLY A 86 -11.31 4.45 -2.38
CA GLY A 86 -10.60 5.72 -2.62
C GLY A 86 -10.19 5.85 -4.09
N PHE A 87 -9.62 4.80 -4.66
CA PHE A 87 -9.22 4.72 -6.06
C PHE A 87 -10.40 4.93 -7.01
N SER A 88 -11.51 4.21 -6.80
CA SER A 88 -12.74 4.36 -7.59
C SER A 88 -13.33 5.77 -7.50
N LYS A 89 -13.32 6.35 -6.29
CA LYS A 89 -13.85 7.71 -6.06
C LYS A 89 -13.04 8.78 -6.79
N HIS A 90 -11.71 8.70 -6.75
CA HIS A 90 -10.85 9.63 -7.49
C HIS A 90 -11.00 9.48 -9.01
N PHE A 91 -11.22 8.27 -9.51
CA PHE A 91 -11.53 8.02 -10.90
C PHE A 91 -12.83 8.72 -11.31
N PHE A 92 -13.89 8.56 -10.51
CA PHE A 92 -15.16 9.26 -10.72
C PHE A 92 -14.99 10.77 -10.67
N ASP A 93 -14.24 11.30 -9.71
CA ASP A 93 -14.03 12.75 -9.61
C ASP A 93 -13.37 13.33 -10.86
N GLN A 94 -12.44 12.59 -11.46
CA GLN A 94 -11.67 13.05 -12.62
C GLN A 94 -12.42 12.85 -13.93
N TYR A 95 -13.07 11.70 -14.12
CA TYR A 95 -13.64 11.31 -15.42
C TYR A 95 -15.18 11.29 -15.46
N LYS A 96 -15.86 11.45 -14.31
CA LYS A 96 -17.32 11.38 -14.14
C LYS A 96 -17.92 10.05 -14.57
N VAL A 97 -17.15 8.98 -14.51
CA VAL A 97 -17.56 7.59 -14.78
C VAL A 97 -17.36 6.78 -13.52
N MET A 98 -18.40 6.10 -13.06
CA MET A 98 -18.33 5.22 -11.90
C MET A 98 -17.82 3.85 -12.35
N LEU A 99 -16.64 3.47 -11.89
CA LEU A 99 -16.04 2.16 -12.10
C LEU A 99 -15.43 1.65 -10.78
N GLU A 100 -15.53 0.37 -10.55
CA GLU A 100 -14.83 -0.28 -9.46
C GLU A 100 -13.33 -0.45 -9.77
N ALA A 101 -12.51 -0.61 -8.73
CA ALA A 101 -11.06 -0.69 -8.87
C ALA A 101 -10.62 -1.81 -9.84
N GLU A 102 -11.28 -2.97 -9.79
CA GLU A 102 -11.01 -4.10 -10.68
C GLU A 102 -11.36 -3.79 -12.14
N GLU A 103 -12.41 -3.01 -12.38
CA GLU A 103 -12.77 -2.59 -13.75
C GLU A 103 -11.76 -1.62 -14.33
N ILE A 104 -11.31 -0.65 -13.54
CA ILE A 104 -10.27 0.30 -13.96
C ILE A 104 -8.99 -0.47 -14.30
N GLN A 105 -8.60 -1.43 -13.46
CA GLN A 105 -7.43 -2.29 -13.71
C GLN A 105 -7.60 -3.11 -15.00
N ARG A 106 -8.77 -3.72 -15.20
CA ARG A 106 -9.07 -4.51 -16.40
C ARG A 106 -9.04 -3.64 -17.66
N ASN A 107 -9.62 -2.45 -17.62
CA ASN A 107 -9.64 -1.52 -18.75
C ASN A 107 -8.21 -1.07 -19.10
N ALA A 108 -7.40 -0.74 -18.11
CA ALA A 108 -5.99 -0.40 -18.32
C ALA A 108 -5.20 -1.56 -18.96
N ASN A 109 -5.44 -2.80 -18.52
CA ASN A 109 -4.79 -3.99 -19.11
C ASN A 109 -5.23 -4.24 -20.57
N ASN A 110 -6.42 -3.76 -20.95
CA ASN A 110 -6.95 -3.81 -22.32
C ASN A 110 -6.54 -2.57 -23.15
N GLY A 111 -5.70 -1.68 -22.62
CA GLY A 111 -5.15 -0.55 -23.36
C GLY A 111 -5.98 0.74 -23.28
N ASP A 112 -6.97 0.84 -22.37
CA ASP A 112 -7.68 2.10 -22.15
C ASP A 112 -6.74 3.17 -21.60
N GLU A 113 -6.50 4.22 -22.39
CA GLU A 113 -5.55 5.28 -22.08
C GLU A 113 -5.90 6.04 -20.80
N LYS A 114 -7.19 6.30 -20.53
CA LYS A 114 -7.64 7.00 -19.33
C LYS A 114 -7.36 6.20 -18.06
N SER A 115 -7.66 4.90 -18.09
CA SER A 115 -7.38 4.00 -16.98
C SER A 115 -5.89 3.84 -16.75
N LEU A 116 -5.08 3.77 -17.80
CA LEU A 116 -3.62 3.74 -17.71
C LEU A 116 -3.07 5.03 -17.09
N GLU A 117 -3.44 6.21 -17.60
CA GLU A 117 -3.03 7.49 -17.03
C GLU A 117 -3.40 7.58 -15.55
N PHE A 118 -4.60 7.15 -15.19
CA PHE A 118 -5.08 7.18 -13.81
C PHE A 118 -4.27 6.26 -12.89
N ILE A 119 -3.94 5.05 -13.34
CA ILE A 119 -3.06 4.14 -12.60
C ILE A 119 -1.68 4.78 -12.39
N PHE A 120 -1.11 5.47 -13.39
CA PHE A 120 0.19 6.15 -13.22
C PHE A 120 0.11 7.30 -12.20
N GLN A 121 -1.03 7.98 -12.08
CA GLN A 121 -1.25 8.96 -11.01
C GLN A 121 -1.33 8.25 -9.64
N TYR A 122 -2.09 7.15 -9.54
CA TYR A 122 -2.17 6.34 -8.33
C TYR A 122 -0.79 5.88 -7.83
N LEU A 123 0.07 5.41 -8.74
CA LEU A 123 1.43 4.99 -8.39
C LEU A 123 2.26 6.13 -7.78
N ASP A 124 2.00 7.36 -8.16
CA ASP A 124 2.67 8.52 -7.57
C ASP A 124 2.22 8.74 -6.12
N TYR A 125 0.90 8.67 -5.85
CA TYR A 125 0.38 8.71 -4.48
C TYR A 125 0.83 7.51 -3.63
N LEU A 126 0.88 6.31 -4.21
CA LEU A 126 1.41 5.13 -3.52
C LEU A 126 2.88 5.33 -3.11
N ALA A 127 3.71 5.83 -4.02
CA ALA A 127 5.12 6.10 -3.72
C ALA A 127 5.29 7.15 -2.61
N ARG A 128 4.47 8.22 -2.60
CA ARG A 128 4.48 9.23 -1.52
C ARG A 128 4.08 8.65 -0.17
N GLY A 129 3.04 7.81 -0.14
CA GLY A 129 2.62 7.13 1.09
C GLY A 129 3.71 6.21 1.62
N LEU A 130 4.25 5.34 0.76
CA LEU A 130 5.29 4.38 1.12
C LEU A 130 6.61 5.07 1.54
N SER A 131 6.95 6.21 0.93
CA SER A 131 8.17 6.93 1.31
C SER A 131 8.17 7.39 2.76
N GLN A 132 7.01 7.70 3.35
CA GLN A 132 6.94 8.02 4.79
C GLN A 132 7.37 6.83 5.65
N VAL A 133 6.95 5.62 5.26
CA VAL A 133 7.34 4.40 5.97
C VAL A 133 8.84 4.14 5.78
N ILE A 134 9.33 4.25 4.54
CA ILE A 134 10.75 4.02 4.23
C ILE A 134 11.64 5.01 5.00
N ASN A 135 11.29 6.30 5.01
CA ASN A 135 12.07 7.35 5.69
C ASN A 135 12.09 7.21 7.23
N ILE A 136 11.20 6.42 7.83
CA ILE A 136 11.12 6.24 9.30
C ILE A 136 11.64 4.87 9.73
N VAL A 137 11.29 3.82 8.97
CA VAL A 137 11.50 2.41 9.36
C VAL A 137 12.63 1.77 8.57
N ASP A 138 12.89 2.25 7.34
CA ASP A 138 13.88 1.72 6.39
C ASP A 138 13.79 0.19 6.22
N PRO A 139 12.62 -0.36 5.81
CA PRO A 139 12.45 -1.79 5.68
C PRO A 139 13.21 -2.34 4.47
N GLY A 140 13.78 -3.54 4.59
CA GLY A 140 14.38 -4.25 3.46
C GLY A 140 13.37 -4.61 2.38
N VAL A 141 12.11 -4.86 2.80
CA VAL A 141 11.01 -5.18 1.89
C VAL A 141 9.67 -4.62 2.39
N ILE A 142 8.88 -4.14 1.43
CA ILE A 142 7.45 -3.85 1.60
C ILE A 142 6.69 -4.91 0.81
N VAL A 143 5.80 -5.65 1.47
CA VAL A 143 4.97 -6.67 0.81
C VAL A 143 3.55 -6.14 0.69
N LEU A 144 3.01 -6.12 -0.53
CA LEU A 144 1.67 -5.62 -0.83
C LEU A 144 0.67 -6.77 -0.97
N GLY A 145 -0.49 -6.62 -0.33
CA GLY A 145 -1.65 -7.49 -0.45
C GLY A 145 -2.94 -6.69 -0.65
N GLY A 146 -4.07 -7.39 -0.78
CA GLY A 146 -5.37 -6.82 -1.09
C GLY A 146 -5.62 -6.63 -2.59
N GLY A 147 -6.87 -6.39 -2.99
CA GLY A 147 -7.30 -6.36 -4.40
C GLY A 147 -6.54 -5.36 -5.27
N VAL A 148 -6.26 -4.18 -4.74
CA VAL A 148 -5.54 -3.12 -5.47
C VAL A 148 -4.09 -3.51 -5.75
N SER A 149 -3.47 -4.33 -4.89
CA SER A 149 -2.09 -4.81 -5.08
C SER A 149 -1.92 -5.72 -6.31
N ASN A 150 -3.01 -6.16 -6.95
CA ASN A 150 -2.95 -7.00 -8.15
C ASN A 150 -2.58 -6.24 -9.42
N MET A 151 -2.49 -4.91 -9.38
CA MET A 151 -2.01 -4.11 -10.51
C MET A 151 -0.55 -4.41 -10.82
N LYS A 152 -0.27 -5.00 -11.99
CA LYS A 152 1.10 -5.31 -12.44
C LYS A 152 1.97 -4.06 -12.55
N GLN A 153 1.37 -2.94 -12.94
CA GLN A 153 2.03 -1.64 -13.10
C GLN A 153 2.69 -1.15 -11.79
N ILE A 154 2.19 -1.57 -10.62
CA ILE A 154 2.84 -1.28 -9.34
C ILE A 154 4.28 -1.80 -9.37
N TYR A 155 4.46 -3.09 -9.63
CA TYR A 155 5.77 -3.76 -9.54
C TYR A 155 6.73 -3.36 -10.66
N GLU A 156 6.19 -2.93 -11.80
CA GLU A 156 6.98 -2.43 -12.93
C GLU A 156 7.54 -1.03 -12.69
N HIS A 157 6.82 -0.16 -11.95
CA HIS A 157 7.14 1.26 -11.91
C HIS A 157 7.38 1.86 -10.53
N ILE A 158 6.97 1.20 -9.45
CA ILE A 158 7.00 1.80 -8.10
C ILE A 158 8.42 2.21 -7.67
N ASN A 159 9.42 1.39 -7.97
CA ASN A 159 10.80 1.67 -7.56
C ASN A 159 11.35 2.96 -8.19
N SER A 160 10.98 3.25 -9.44
CA SER A 160 11.38 4.50 -10.09
C SER A 160 10.69 5.73 -9.47
N LYS A 161 9.45 5.56 -8.98
CA LYS A 161 8.71 6.64 -8.33
C LYS A 161 9.18 6.88 -6.90
N LEU A 162 9.55 5.83 -6.15
CA LEU A 162 10.06 5.95 -4.79
C LEU A 162 11.33 6.83 -4.72
N LYS A 163 12.21 6.75 -5.73
CA LYS A 163 13.41 7.59 -5.82
C LYS A 163 13.15 9.10 -5.75
N LYS A 164 11.92 9.54 -6.04
CA LYS A 164 11.54 10.96 -5.98
C LYS A 164 11.21 11.45 -4.57
N TYR A 165 10.87 10.53 -3.65
CA TYR A 165 10.27 10.86 -2.37
C TYR A 165 11.04 10.33 -1.16
N VAL A 166 11.84 9.29 -1.35
CA VAL A 166 12.71 8.74 -0.30
C VAL A 166 13.95 9.61 -0.15
N PHE A 167 14.29 9.94 1.10
CA PHE A 167 15.49 10.72 1.43
C PHE A 167 16.75 9.83 1.36
N SER A 168 17.15 9.46 0.14
CA SER A 168 18.37 8.69 -0.10
C SER A 168 18.77 8.80 -1.58
N ASP A 169 20.05 8.79 -1.88
CA ASP A 169 20.58 8.71 -3.25
C ASP A 169 20.25 7.36 -3.91
N THR A 170 20.08 6.32 -3.09
CA THR A 170 19.74 4.97 -3.55
C THR A 170 18.59 4.42 -2.71
N VAL A 171 17.57 3.84 -3.37
CA VAL A 171 16.44 3.19 -2.70
C VAL A 171 16.55 1.69 -2.96
N ASN A 172 16.96 0.94 -1.93
CA ASN A 172 17.14 -0.51 -1.98
C ASN A 172 15.94 -1.28 -1.43
N THR A 173 14.98 -0.61 -0.78
CA THR A 173 13.73 -1.23 -0.32
C THR A 173 13.01 -1.85 -1.51
N ARG A 174 12.73 -3.15 -1.44
CA ARG A 174 11.99 -3.87 -2.46
C ARG A 174 10.50 -3.78 -2.19
N VAL A 175 9.70 -3.58 -3.23
CA VAL A 175 8.24 -3.66 -3.16
C VAL A 175 7.81 -4.94 -3.88
N LEU A 176 7.25 -5.89 -3.14
CA LEU A 176 6.92 -7.22 -3.65
C LEU A 176 5.43 -7.51 -3.49
N LYS A 177 4.90 -8.36 -4.39
CA LYS A 177 3.56 -8.92 -4.26
C LYS A 177 3.58 -10.02 -3.20
N ASN A 178 2.49 -10.12 -2.44
CA ASN A 178 2.29 -11.20 -1.48
C ASN A 178 2.36 -12.59 -2.13
N LYS A 179 2.85 -13.56 -1.37
CA LYS A 179 3.04 -14.93 -1.86
C LYS A 179 1.77 -15.77 -1.80
N PHE A 180 0.92 -15.57 -0.79
CA PHE A 180 -0.19 -16.47 -0.47
C PHE A 180 -1.58 -15.89 -0.77
N GLY A 181 -1.68 -14.75 -1.46
CA GLY A 181 -2.95 -14.11 -1.78
C GLY A 181 -3.77 -13.79 -0.52
N ASP A 182 -5.08 -14.02 -0.58
CA ASP A 182 -6.00 -13.73 0.53
C ASP A 182 -5.80 -14.65 1.75
N SER A 183 -5.04 -15.74 1.61
CA SER A 183 -4.75 -16.68 2.69
C SER A 183 -3.72 -16.16 3.71
N SER A 184 -2.97 -15.09 3.40
CA SER A 184 -1.89 -14.59 4.25
C SER A 184 -2.37 -14.18 5.64
N GLY A 185 -3.57 -13.59 5.77
CA GLY A 185 -4.16 -13.21 7.06
C GLY A 185 -4.41 -14.41 7.98
N VAL A 186 -5.04 -15.46 7.46
CA VAL A 186 -5.34 -16.70 8.22
C VAL A 186 -4.05 -17.41 8.62
N ARG A 187 -3.04 -17.49 7.72
CA ARG A 187 -1.73 -18.09 8.02
C ARG A 187 -0.99 -17.32 9.11
N GLY A 188 -1.03 -15.98 9.07
CA GLY A 188 -0.41 -15.14 10.08
C GLY A 188 -1.04 -15.30 11.46
N ALA A 189 -2.37 -15.44 11.52
CA ALA A 189 -3.07 -15.75 12.79
C ALA A 189 -2.60 -17.07 13.41
N ALA A 190 -2.33 -18.08 12.60
CA ALA A 190 -1.78 -19.37 13.08
C ALA A 190 -0.33 -19.25 13.61
N ASN A 191 0.41 -18.22 13.21
CA ASN A 191 1.79 -17.99 13.65
C ASN A 191 1.90 -17.09 14.90
N LEU A 192 0.79 -16.48 15.37
CA LEU A 192 0.79 -15.65 16.59
C LEU A 192 1.06 -16.41 17.88
N GLY A 193 1.00 -17.75 17.86
CA GLY A 193 1.23 -18.63 19.02
C GLY A 193 2.60 -19.30 19.05
N ARG A 194 3.52 -18.93 18.16
CA ARG A 194 4.86 -19.53 18.08
C ARG A 194 5.95 -18.64 18.64
#